data_8388b5abb3a027b76c665b97dd83b068
#
_entry.id   8388b5abb3a027b76c665b97dd83b068
#
_cell.length_a   1.000
_cell.length_b   1.000
_cell.length_c   1.000
_cell.angle_alpha   90.00
_cell.angle_beta   90.00
_cell.angle_gamma   90.00
#
_symmetry.space_group_name_H-M   'P 1'
#
loop_
_entity.id
_entity.type
_entity.pdbx_description
1 polymer ?
#
loop_
_entity_poly.entity_id
_entity_poly.type
_entity_poly.pdbx_seq_one_letter_code
_entity_poly.pdbx_strand_id
1 'polypeptide(L)'
;MNNMKQQPGPLDSEERDGCFSFGALNTTWKTLDGDGRSVYLPQHIRSYYIPFPLELPEELQIRRNQIQQEQEQNRAQGLPYFWNGEIYALDRFVIEREASNEDMTLDLWFRPSDYYTFLATNMSLKEPALREKHLSDVDWFQTIPYFSNSFGVSLAVITSDGYTVFTQRGRNVGARPQVFDTSVVEGLSRPVDRGTNGDAPDVYRCACRGMAEELGLHESVDFSVADIIFLGFGVDTRYALRGLTGMVKIKRSIEKLLQRWDNGVKDKFENQKLFAVPFTPEEVVSFAYSHQPFAPGPTLYNALVHEFGRSRVEDAFDSVAMPRI
;
A
#
# COMPACT_ATOMS: atom_id res chain seq x y z
N MET A 1 6.19 -26.41 21.50
CA MET A 1 5.30 -26.82 20.41
C MET A 1 5.54 -25.85 19.25
N ASN A 2 6.08 -26.36 18.15
CA ASN A 2 6.51 -25.58 16.99
C ASN A 2 5.29 -25.05 16.24
N ASN A 3 4.92 -23.78 16.43
CA ASN A 3 4.09 -23.08 15.47
C ASN A 3 4.94 -22.76 14.24
N MET A 4 4.99 -23.67 13.27
CA MET A 4 5.37 -23.33 11.91
C MET A 4 4.39 -22.28 11.41
N LYS A 5 4.81 -21.01 11.39
CA LYS A 5 4.10 -19.95 10.67
C LYS A 5 4.14 -20.34 9.19
N GLN A 6 3.00 -20.75 8.67
CA GLN A 6 2.83 -21.05 7.24
C GLN A 6 3.26 -19.81 6.45
N GLN A 7 4.25 -19.98 5.59
CA GLN A 7 4.49 -19.03 4.50
C GLN A 7 3.20 -18.93 3.69
N PRO A 8 2.83 -17.75 3.20
CA PRO A 8 1.68 -17.64 2.31
C PRO A 8 1.89 -18.60 1.13
N GLY A 9 0.96 -19.54 0.98
CA GLY A 9 0.97 -20.50 -0.12
C GLY A 9 0.93 -19.78 -1.48
N PRO A 10 1.24 -20.48 -2.58
CA PRO A 10 1.06 -19.92 -3.91
C PRO A 10 -0.39 -19.47 -4.09
N LEU A 11 -0.58 -18.34 -4.79
CA LEU A 11 -1.91 -17.82 -5.12
C LEU A 11 -2.68 -18.87 -5.93
N ASP A 12 -3.94 -19.09 -5.60
CA ASP A 12 -4.82 -19.92 -6.39
C ASP A 12 -5.06 -19.26 -7.76
N SER A 13 -5.37 -20.08 -8.78
CA SER A 13 -5.58 -19.60 -10.15
C SER A 13 -6.71 -18.56 -10.26
N GLU A 14 -7.75 -18.68 -9.44
CA GLU A 14 -8.87 -17.74 -9.36
C GLU A 14 -8.49 -16.40 -8.72
N GLU A 15 -7.53 -16.38 -7.78
CA GLU A 15 -6.99 -15.14 -7.21
C GLU A 15 -6.17 -14.31 -8.20
N ARG A 16 -5.77 -14.91 -9.33
CA ARG A 16 -4.90 -14.29 -10.35
C ARG A 16 -5.66 -13.63 -11.49
N ASP A 17 -6.95 -13.92 -11.65
CA ASP A 17 -7.70 -13.44 -12.81
C ASP A 17 -7.83 -11.90 -12.76
N GLY A 18 -7.27 -11.26 -13.78
CA GLY A 18 -7.23 -9.81 -13.93
C GLY A 18 -6.33 -9.06 -12.94
N CYS A 19 -5.47 -9.77 -12.17
CA CYS A 19 -4.46 -9.12 -11.34
C CYS A 19 -3.23 -8.71 -12.16
N PHE A 20 -2.58 -7.64 -11.70
CA PHE A 20 -1.37 -7.11 -12.30
C PHE A 20 -0.19 -8.08 -12.13
N SER A 21 0.58 -8.25 -13.20
CA SER A 21 1.84 -8.99 -13.17
C SER A 21 3.02 -8.05 -13.38
N PHE A 22 4.04 -8.18 -12.55
CA PHE A 22 5.33 -7.50 -12.73
C PHE A 22 6.27 -8.42 -13.51
N GLY A 23 6.16 -8.41 -14.84
CA GLY A 23 6.78 -9.41 -15.70
C GLY A 23 6.32 -10.81 -15.36
N ALA A 24 7.24 -11.71 -14.99
CA ALA A 24 6.95 -13.08 -14.58
C ALA A 24 6.39 -13.20 -13.14
N LEU A 25 6.41 -12.11 -12.35
CA LEU A 25 5.93 -12.11 -10.97
C LEU A 25 4.44 -11.77 -10.91
N ASN A 26 3.64 -12.71 -10.43
CA ASN A 26 2.23 -12.48 -10.19
C ASN A 26 2.04 -11.73 -8.86
N THR A 27 1.13 -10.76 -8.88
CA THR A 27 0.73 -10.01 -7.68
C THR A 27 -0.73 -10.28 -7.32
N THR A 28 -1.15 -9.82 -6.16
CA THR A 28 -2.57 -9.79 -5.75
C THR A 28 -3.21 -8.44 -6.04
N TRP A 29 -2.53 -7.56 -6.74
CA TRP A 29 -3.02 -6.24 -7.05
C TRP A 29 -3.85 -6.22 -8.33
N LYS A 30 -5.03 -5.63 -8.25
CA LYS A 30 -5.86 -5.30 -9.41
C LYS A 30 -5.83 -3.79 -9.61
N THR A 31 -5.30 -3.36 -10.75
CA THR A 31 -5.34 -1.95 -11.14
C THR A 31 -6.77 -1.58 -11.55
N LEU A 32 -7.31 -0.55 -10.93
CA LEU A 32 -8.63 0.00 -11.25
C LEU A 32 -8.51 1.21 -12.17
N ASP A 33 -7.45 2.01 -11.99
CA ASP A 33 -7.14 3.15 -12.85
C ASP A 33 -5.65 3.50 -12.80
N GLY A 34 -5.14 4.12 -13.88
CA GLY A 34 -3.74 4.53 -14.01
C GLY A 34 -2.82 3.43 -14.52
N ASP A 35 -1.87 3.81 -15.36
CA ASP A 35 -0.92 2.90 -16.02
C ASP A 35 0.53 3.42 -15.99
N GLY A 36 0.80 4.41 -15.14
CA GLY A 36 2.09 5.07 -15.01
C GLY A 36 2.37 6.18 -16.04
N ARG A 37 1.57 6.32 -17.11
CA ARG A 37 1.75 7.38 -18.11
C ARG A 37 1.08 8.69 -17.72
N SER A 38 -0.08 8.60 -17.15
CA SER A 38 -0.84 9.74 -16.65
C SER A 38 -0.68 9.91 -15.15
N VAL A 39 -0.81 11.13 -14.66
CA VAL A 39 -0.70 11.50 -13.24
C VAL A 39 -2.04 11.97 -12.71
N TYR A 40 -2.35 11.62 -11.47
CA TYR A 40 -3.40 12.31 -10.72
C TYR A 40 -2.87 13.66 -10.23
N LEU A 41 -3.43 14.74 -10.74
CA LEU A 41 -3.13 16.07 -10.21
C LEU A 41 -3.71 16.22 -8.80
N PRO A 42 -3.06 16.97 -7.89
CA PRO A 42 -3.53 17.08 -6.51
C PRO A 42 -4.98 17.51 -6.36
N GLN A 43 -5.47 18.44 -7.20
CA GLN A 43 -6.86 18.90 -7.20
C GLN A 43 -7.85 17.86 -7.73
N HIS A 44 -7.37 16.80 -8.40
CA HIS A 44 -8.20 15.74 -8.97
C HIS A 44 -8.37 14.52 -8.05
N ILE A 45 -7.69 14.49 -6.90
CA ILE A 45 -7.96 13.53 -5.84
C ILE A 45 -8.75 14.24 -4.76
N ARG A 46 -10.05 13.96 -4.70
CA ARG A 46 -10.97 14.62 -3.79
C ARG A 46 -11.44 13.65 -2.70
N SER A 47 -11.23 14.02 -1.45
CA SER A 47 -11.66 13.22 -0.30
C SER A 47 -12.88 13.85 0.37
N TYR A 48 -13.84 13.02 0.71
CA TYR A 48 -15.08 13.40 1.41
C TYR A 48 -15.23 12.57 2.68
N TYR A 49 -15.87 13.13 3.70
CA TYR A 49 -16.08 12.45 4.97
C TYR A 49 -17.57 12.26 5.26
N ILE A 50 -17.94 11.05 5.61
CA ILE A 50 -19.25 10.65 6.07
C ILE A 50 -19.14 10.43 7.59
N PRO A 51 -19.78 11.24 8.47
CA PRO A 51 -19.54 11.23 9.91
C PRO A 51 -20.14 10.02 10.64
N PHE A 52 -20.73 9.08 9.92
CA PHE A 52 -21.36 7.90 10.50
C PHE A 52 -20.41 6.70 10.44
N PRO A 53 -20.18 5.99 11.56
CA PRO A 53 -19.33 4.82 11.58
C PRO A 53 -19.89 3.71 10.69
N LEU A 54 -19.01 2.77 10.37
CA LEU A 54 -19.37 1.55 9.65
C LEU A 54 -20.25 0.68 10.58
N GLU A 55 -21.45 0.33 10.12
CA GLU A 55 -22.33 -0.62 10.82
C GLU A 55 -21.97 -2.05 10.39
N LEU A 56 -21.52 -2.86 11.34
CA LEU A 56 -21.16 -4.25 11.09
C LEU A 56 -22.36 -5.18 11.24
N PRO A 57 -22.54 -6.16 10.35
CA PRO A 57 -23.41 -7.29 10.60
C PRO A 57 -23.02 -8.02 11.89
N GLU A 58 -23.99 -8.67 12.54
CA GLU A 58 -23.81 -9.33 13.84
C GLU A 58 -22.59 -10.25 13.88
N GLU A 59 -22.39 -11.07 12.85
CA GLU A 59 -21.24 -11.99 12.74
C GLU A 59 -19.89 -11.25 12.81
N LEU A 60 -19.75 -10.16 12.03
CA LEU A 60 -18.51 -9.36 12.01
C LEU A 60 -18.35 -8.56 13.30
N GLN A 61 -19.46 -8.11 13.91
CA GLN A 61 -19.43 -7.46 15.22
C GLN A 61 -18.98 -8.42 16.34
N ILE A 62 -19.47 -9.66 16.34
CA ILE A 62 -19.03 -10.70 17.28
C ILE A 62 -17.52 -10.94 17.12
N ARG A 63 -17.05 -11.09 15.89
CA ARG A 63 -15.62 -11.29 15.59
C ARG A 63 -14.78 -10.10 16.06
N ARG A 64 -15.21 -8.87 15.81
CA ARG A 64 -14.52 -7.67 16.28
C ARG A 64 -14.39 -7.65 17.80
N ASN A 65 -15.47 -7.99 18.51
CA ASN A 65 -15.48 -8.06 19.97
C ASN A 65 -14.53 -9.14 20.50
N GLN A 66 -14.46 -10.31 19.84
CA GLN A 66 -13.51 -11.36 20.19
C GLN A 66 -12.06 -10.91 20.02
N ILE A 67 -11.74 -10.22 18.89
CA ILE A 67 -10.42 -9.65 18.67
C ILE A 67 -10.08 -8.63 19.76
N GLN A 68 -11.00 -7.72 20.08
CA GLN A 68 -10.80 -6.76 21.16
C GLN A 68 -10.46 -7.44 22.48
N GLN A 69 -11.24 -8.44 22.90
CA GLN A 69 -11.02 -9.19 24.13
C GLN A 69 -9.65 -9.89 24.15
N GLU A 70 -9.26 -10.51 23.02
CA GLU A 70 -7.95 -11.15 22.87
C GLU A 70 -6.81 -10.12 23.02
N GLN A 71 -6.89 -8.98 22.35
CA GLN A 71 -5.86 -7.96 22.41
C GLN A 71 -5.76 -7.32 23.82
N GLU A 72 -6.89 -7.10 24.51
CA GLU A 72 -6.92 -6.62 25.89
C GLU A 72 -6.31 -7.64 26.85
N GLN A 73 -6.56 -8.93 26.67
CA GLN A 73 -5.94 -10.01 27.45
C GLN A 73 -4.44 -10.09 27.22
N ASN A 74 -3.98 -10.04 25.96
CA ASN A 74 -2.57 -10.03 25.60
C ASN A 74 -1.86 -8.84 26.25
N ARG A 75 -2.45 -7.65 26.20
CA ARG A 75 -1.94 -6.46 26.86
C ARG A 75 -1.81 -6.63 28.37
N ALA A 76 -2.84 -7.16 29.02
CA ALA A 76 -2.85 -7.40 30.46
C ALA A 76 -1.78 -8.41 30.91
N GLN A 77 -1.43 -9.37 30.04
CA GLN A 77 -0.40 -10.40 30.27
C GLN A 77 1.01 -9.99 29.83
N GLY A 78 1.19 -8.76 29.30
CA GLY A 78 2.47 -8.31 28.73
C GLY A 78 2.90 -9.02 27.45
N LEU A 79 1.95 -9.66 26.76
CA LEU A 79 2.16 -10.31 25.46
C LEU A 79 2.07 -9.30 24.32
N PRO A 80 2.64 -9.59 23.13
CA PRO A 80 2.46 -8.75 21.95
C PRO A 80 0.97 -8.59 21.62
N TYR A 81 0.55 -7.37 21.39
CA TYR A 81 -0.83 -7.04 21.02
C TYR A 81 -0.87 -5.94 19.97
N PHE A 82 -1.97 -5.87 19.25
CA PHE A 82 -2.27 -4.76 18.34
C PHE A 82 -3.03 -3.67 19.09
N TRP A 83 -2.61 -2.42 18.88
CA TRP A 83 -3.33 -1.26 19.38
C TRP A 83 -4.50 -0.92 18.46
N ASN A 84 -5.65 -0.55 19.03
CA ASN A 84 -6.84 -0.18 18.26
C ASN A 84 -6.75 1.28 17.80
N GLY A 85 -6.00 1.53 16.74
CA GLY A 85 -5.90 2.87 16.13
C GLY A 85 -7.16 3.27 15.37
N GLU A 86 -7.48 4.56 15.39
CA GLU A 86 -8.54 5.12 14.55
C GLU A 86 -8.06 5.23 13.10
N ILE A 87 -8.80 4.63 12.17
CA ILE A 87 -8.50 4.65 10.74
C ILE A 87 -9.68 5.16 9.93
N TYR A 88 -9.45 5.41 8.65
CA TYR A 88 -10.50 5.67 7.68
C TYR A 88 -10.89 4.36 6.97
N ALA A 89 -12.21 4.14 6.83
CA ALA A 89 -12.78 3.12 5.95
C ALA A 89 -13.23 3.79 4.66
N LEU A 90 -12.84 3.26 3.51
CA LEU A 90 -13.35 3.72 2.22
C LEU A 90 -14.78 3.19 2.04
N ASP A 91 -15.77 4.10 2.01
CA ASP A 91 -17.18 3.78 1.80
C ASP A 91 -17.47 3.53 0.31
N ARG A 92 -17.02 4.43 -0.53
CA ARG A 92 -17.15 4.34 -1.99
C ARG A 92 -16.12 5.22 -2.68
N PHE A 93 -15.96 5.02 -3.98
CA PHE A 93 -15.13 5.85 -4.83
C PHE A 93 -15.75 6.01 -6.22
N VAL A 94 -15.34 7.04 -6.95
CA VAL A 94 -15.72 7.29 -8.33
C VAL A 94 -14.46 7.64 -9.12
N ILE A 95 -14.26 6.97 -10.25
CA ILE A 95 -13.19 7.21 -11.21
C ILE A 95 -13.82 7.87 -12.42
N GLU A 96 -13.35 9.05 -12.78
CA GLU A 96 -13.86 9.79 -13.93
C GLU A 96 -12.70 10.39 -14.75
N ARG A 97 -13.05 10.96 -15.89
CA ARG A 97 -12.17 11.79 -16.71
C ARG A 97 -12.73 13.19 -16.78
N GLU A 98 -11.87 14.18 -16.60
CA GLU A 98 -12.25 15.58 -16.77
C GLU A 98 -12.71 15.83 -18.22
N ALA A 99 -13.91 16.37 -18.40
CA ALA A 99 -14.50 16.51 -19.73
C ALA A 99 -13.73 17.42 -20.69
N SER A 100 -12.87 18.29 -20.17
CA SER A 100 -12.15 19.30 -20.94
C SER A 100 -10.78 18.80 -21.47
N ASN A 101 -10.14 17.87 -20.76
CA ASN A 101 -8.74 17.49 -21.03
C ASN A 101 -8.43 16.01 -20.79
N GLU A 102 -9.45 15.19 -20.47
CA GLU A 102 -9.33 13.76 -20.17
C GLU A 102 -8.43 13.44 -18.94
N ASP A 103 -8.15 14.42 -18.09
CA ASP A 103 -7.37 14.21 -16.87
C ASP A 103 -8.08 13.22 -15.93
N MET A 104 -7.32 12.35 -15.29
CA MET A 104 -7.82 11.39 -14.32
C MET A 104 -8.34 12.11 -13.08
N THR A 105 -9.56 11.79 -12.63
CA THR A 105 -10.13 12.28 -11.38
C THR A 105 -10.56 11.11 -10.50
N LEU A 106 -10.38 11.26 -9.19
CA LEU A 106 -10.70 10.24 -8.20
C LEU A 106 -11.40 10.88 -7.00
N ASP A 107 -12.65 10.54 -6.83
CA ASP A 107 -13.46 10.94 -5.68
C ASP A 107 -13.53 9.79 -4.67
N LEU A 108 -13.23 10.08 -3.41
CA LEU A 108 -13.10 9.10 -2.33
C LEU A 108 -13.98 9.51 -1.14
N TRP A 109 -14.91 8.66 -0.73
CA TRP A 109 -15.75 8.91 0.46
C TRP A 109 -15.30 7.99 1.60
N PHE A 110 -15.02 8.58 2.74
CA PHE A 110 -14.50 7.87 3.89
C PHE A 110 -15.44 7.96 5.10
N ARG A 111 -15.46 6.88 5.89
CA ARG A 111 -16.14 6.77 7.18
C ARG A 111 -15.13 6.56 8.31
N PRO A 112 -15.51 6.89 9.57
CA PRO A 112 -14.71 6.47 10.71
C PRO A 112 -14.72 4.95 10.87
N SER A 113 -13.54 4.39 11.15
CA SER A 113 -13.32 2.98 11.47
C SER A 113 -12.19 2.85 12.47
N ASP A 114 -11.88 1.63 12.87
CA ASP A 114 -10.77 1.30 13.77
C ASP A 114 -10.02 0.04 13.33
N TYR A 115 -8.84 -0.15 13.90
CA TYR A 115 -7.95 -1.24 13.53
C TYR A 115 -8.54 -2.62 13.85
N TYR A 116 -9.34 -2.76 14.92
CA TYR A 116 -10.00 -4.05 15.22
C TYR A 116 -11.11 -4.37 14.22
N THR A 117 -11.81 -3.37 13.72
CA THR A 117 -12.73 -3.54 12.59
C THR A 117 -12.00 -3.99 11.34
N PHE A 118 -10.84 -3.41 11.03
CA PHE A 118 -9.98 -3.85 9.93
C PHE A 118 -9.52 -5.31 10.10
N LEU A 119 -9.09 -5.71 11.30
CA LEU A 119 -8.72 -7.10 11.59
C LEU A 119 -9.91 -8.05 11.42
N ALA A 120 -11.10 -7.66 11.87
CA ALA A 120 -12.32 -8.47 11.80
C ALA A 120 -12.89 -8.60 10.39
N THR A 121 -12.60 -7.68 9.51
CA THR A 121 -13.11 -7.63 8.14
C THR A 121 -12.01 -7.99 7.13
N ASN A 122 -11.18 -7.05 6.73
CA ASN A 122 -10.19 -7.23 5.67
C ASN A 122 -9.16 -8.33 5.96
N MET A 123 -8.57 -8.34 7.16
CA MET A 123 -7.57 -9.33 7.52
C MET A 123 -8.15 -10.73 7.73
N SER A 124 -9.45 -10.84 7.95
CA SER A 124 -10.17 -12.10 8.04
C SER A 124 -10.38 -12.78 6.70
N LEU A 125 -10.20 -12.09 5.58
CA LEU A 125 -10.24 -12.65 4.23
C LEU A 125 -9.16 -13.70 3.95
N LYS A 126 -8.20 -13.88 4.84
CA LYS A 126 -7.28 -15.02 4.83
C LYS A 126 -7.97 -16.36 5.15
N GLU A 127 -9.17 -16.32 5.74
CA GLU A 127 -9.98 -17.50 6.03
C GLU A 127 -10.82 -17.88 4.81
N PRO A 128 -10.67 -19.09 4.23
CA PRO A 128 -11.32 -19.48 2.98
C PRO A 128 -12.84 -19.29 3.00
N ALA A 129 -13.50 -19.67 4.09
CA ALA A 129 -14.96 -19.57 4.21
C ALA A 129 -15.47 -18.12 4.17
N LEU A 130 -14.75 -17.18 4.82
CA LEU A 130 -15.09 -15.76 4.77
C LEU A 130 -14.78 -15.16 3.41
N ARG A 131 -13.68 -15.58 2.80
CA ARG A 131 -13.32 -15.17 1.46
C ARG A 131 -14.38 -15.59 0.45
N GLU A 132 -14.76 -16.86 0.43
CA GLU A 132 -15.82 -17.37 -0.44
C GLU A 132 -17.15 -16.64 -0.23
N LYS A 133 -17.55 -16.44 1.04
CA LYS A 133 -18.80 -15.74 1.37
C LYS A 133 -18.86 -14.31 0.85
N HIS A 134 -17.74 -13.57 0.89
CA HIS A 134 -17.72 -12.13 0.63
C HIS A 134 -17.10 -11.75 -0.72
N LEU A 135 -16.37 -12.64 -1.38
CA LEU A 135 -15.64 -12.34 -2.62
C LEU A 135 -16.05 -13.21 -3.82
N SER A 136 -16.98 -14.18 -3.70
CA SER A 136 -17.39 -15.04 -4.81
C SER A 136 -17.90 -14.26 -6.05
N ASP A 137 -18.60 -13.16 -5.81
CA ASP A 137 -19.18 -12.32 -6.87
C ASP A 137 -18.78 -10.85 -6.72
N VAL A 138 -17.54 -10.59 -6.24
CA VAL A 138 -17.11 -9.22 -5.94
C VAL A 138 -16.87 -8.42 -7.22
N ASP A 139 -17.50 -7.27 -7.30
CA ASP A 139 -17.12 -6.21 -8.24
C ASP A 139 -16.05 -5.33 -7.59
N TRP A 140 -14.80 -5.46 -8.05
CA TRP A 140 -13.68 -4.69 -7.51
C TRP A 140 -13.78 -3.18 -7.75
N PHE A 141 -14.63 -2.73 -8.70
CA PHE A 141 -14.96 -1.31 -8.89
C PHE A 141 -15.94 -0.76 -7.84
N GLN A 142 -16.31 -1.58 -6.88
CA GLN A 142 -17.09 -1.19 -5.71
C GLN A 142 -16.37 -1.59 -4.44
N THR A 143 -16.67 -0.94 -3.33
CA THR A 143 -16.22 -1.37 -2.00
C THR A 143 -17.01 -2.60 -1.55
N ILE A 144 -16.38 -3.45 -0.73
CA ILE A 144 -17.10 -4.58 -0.14
C ILE A 144 -17.99 -4.03 0.98
N PRO A 145 -19.30 -4.28 0.95
CA PRO A 145 -20.20 -3.83 2.02
C PRO A 145 -19.74 -4.31 3.39
N TYR A 146 -19.88 -3.46 4.40
CA TYR A 146 -19.55 -3.74 5.81
C TYR A 146 -18.07 -4.00 6.11
N PHE A 147 -17.18 -3.90 5.14
CA PHE A 147 -15.74 -4.00 5.36
C PHE A 147 -15.12 -2.64 5.64
N SER A 148 -14.03 -2.64 6.41
CA SER A 148 -13.26 -1.41 6.64
C SER A 148 -12.73 -0.82 5.34
N ASN A 149 -12.50 -1.67 4.30
CA ASN A 149 -11.94 -1.23 3.02
C ASN A 149 -10.79 -0.24 3.24
N SER A 150 -9.84 -0.61 4.11
CA SER A 150 -8.72 0.25 4.49
C SER A 150 -8.02 0.79 3.25
N PHE A 151 -7.62 2.05 3.33
CA PHE A 151 -7.00 2.79 2.23
C PHE A 151 -5.62 3.26 2.63
N GLY A 152 -4.69 3.25 1.68
CA GLY A 152 -3.33 3.70 1.91
C GLY A 152 -2.65 4.22 0.66
N VAL A 153 -1.39 4.58 0.82
CA VAL A 153 -0.52 5.03 -0.26
C VAL A 153 0.73 4.15 -0.32
N SER A 154 1.25 3.92 -1.51
CA SER A 154 2.48 3.19 -1.75
C SER A 154 3.37 4.01 -2.69
N LEU A 155 4.58 4.36 -2.24
CA LEU A 155 5.48 5.24 -2.97
C LEU A 155 6.84 4.61 -3.24
N ALA A 156 7.32 4.76 -4.47
CA ALA A 156 8.71 4.59 -4.82
C ALA A 156 9.46 5.91 -4.55
N VAL A 157 10.41 5.91 -3.63
CA VAL A 157 11.25 7.07 -3.33
C VAL A 157 12.51 7.01 -4.20
N ILE A 158 12.74 8.05 -4.98
CA ILE A 158 13.88 8.16 -5.89
C ILE A 158 14.84 9.23 -5.37
N THR A 159 16.08 8.86 -5.09
CA THR A 159 17.11 9.77 -4.58
C THR A 159 17.67 10.66 -5.67
N SER A 160 18.33 11.77 -5.28
CA SER A 160 18.92 12.73 -6.21
C SER A 160 20.04 12.15 -7.08
N ASP A 161 20.63 11.05 -6.69
CA ASP A 161 21.67 10.30 -7.42
C ASP A 161 21.14 9.05 -8.13
N GLY A 162 19.79 8.93 -8.28
CA GLY A 162 19.15 7.94 -9.15
C GLY A 162 19.00 6.54 -8.55
N TYR A 163 18.88 6.42 -7.24
CA TYR A 163 18.56 5.15 -6.57
C TYR A 163 17.12 5.14 -6.07
N THR A 164 16.53 3.95 -5.99
CA THR A 164 15.33 3.71 -5.18
C THR A 164 15.67 2.80 -4.00
N VAL A 165 14.83 2.84 -2.96
CA VAL A 165 15.00 1.95 -1.80
C VAL A 165 13.84 0.98 -1.70
N PHE A 166 14.16 -0.26 -1.35
CA PHE A 166 13.21 -1.28 -0.95
C PHE A 166 13.33 -1.54 0.53
N THR A 167 12.21 -1.86 1.14
CA THR A 167 12.16 -2.28 2.54
C THR A 167 11.95 -3.79 2.63
N GLN A 168 12.48 -4.43 3.66
CA GLN A 168 12.07 -5.77 4.06
C GLN A 168 11.30 -5.68 5.36
N ARG A 169 10.03 -6.05 5.31
CA ARG A 169 9.12 -5.97 6.47
C ARG A 169 9.58 -6.89 7.60
N GLY A 170 9.33 -6.43 8.80
CA GLY A 170 9.64 -7.16 10.03
C GLY A 170 8.85 -8.48 10.16
N ARG A 171 9.31 -9.35 11.07
CA ARG A 171 8.64 -10.64 11.36
C ARG A 171 7.33 -10.48 12.13
N ASN A 172 7.19 -9.40 12.89
CA ASN A 172 6.10 -9.19 13.86
C ASN A 172 5.10 -8.12 13.42
N VAL A 173 5.03 -7.80 12.13
CA VAL A 173 4.05 -6.87 11.56
C VAL A 173 2.73 -7.57 11.25
N GLY A 174 1.62 -6.81 11.28
CA GLY A 174 0.27 -7.37 11.08
C GLY A 174 0.02 -7.91 9.66
N ALA A 175 0.51 -7.21 8.64
CA ALA A 175 0.33 -7.58 7.24
C ALA A 175 1.65 -7.90 6.55
N ARG A 176 1.69 -8.94 5.71
CA ARG A 176 2.82 -9.33 4.85
C ARG A 176 4.19 -9.39 5.57
N PRO A 177 4.37 -10.17 6.67
CA PRO A 177 5.66 -10.27 7.35
C PRO A 177 6.73 -10.84 6.43
N GLN A 178 7.96 -10.30 6.52
CA GLN A 178 9.15 -10.69 5.76
C GLN A 178 9.07 -10.49 4.23
N VAL A 179 8.04 -9.86 3.73
CA VAL A 179 7.90 -9.51 2.31
C VAL A 179 8.78 -8.30 1.99
N PHE A 180 9.36 -8.28 0.80
CA PHE A 180 9.97 -7.07 0.25
C PHE A 180 8.86 -6.11 -0.18
N ASP A 181 8.99 -4.85 0.17
CA ASP A 181 8.02 -3.81 -0.17
C ASP A 181 8.73 -2.58 -0.77
N THR A 182 7.97 -1.66 -1.31
CA THR A 182 8.50 -0.40 -1.83
C THR A 182 9.00 0.52 -0.69
N SER A 183 9.45 1.71 -1.04
CA SER A 183 10.09 2.61 -0.10
C SER A 183 9.20 3.02 1.06
N VAL A 184 7.92 3.28 0.79
CA VAL A 184 6.90 3.72 1.76
C VAL A 184 5.57 3.04 1.46
N VAL A 185 4.94 2.46 2.51
CA VAL A 185 3.58 1.90 2.44
C VAL A 185 2.82 2.31 3.69
N GLU A 186 1.94 3.28 3.57
CA GLU A 186 1.28 3.89 4.71
C GLU A 186 -0.24 3.89 4.59
N GLY A 187 -0.93 3.53 5.68
CA GLY A 187 -2.39 3.55 5.77
C GLY A 187 -2.94 4.87 6.32
N LEU A 188 -4.13 5.28 5.86
CA LEU A 188 -4.80 6.48 6.37
C LEU A 188 -5.18 6.36 7.84
N SER A 189 -4.66 7.26 8.66
CA SER A 189 -4.90 7.37 10.11
C SER A 189 -5.72 8.63 10.42
N ARG A 190 -6.87 8.48 11.11
CA ARG A 190 -7.77 9.61 11.40
C ARG A 190 -7.15 10.70 12.28
N PRO A 191 -6.36 10.41 13.32
CA PRO A 191 -5.79 11.43 14.17
C PRO A 191 -4.83 12.38 13.45
N VAL A 192 -4.13 11.90 12.41
CA VAL A 192 -2.97 12.61 11.84
C VAL A 192 -3.11 12.97 10.36
N ASP A 193 -3.93 12.24 9.59
CA ASP A 193 -4.07 12.46 8.14
C ASP A 193 -5.31 13.28 7.78
N ARG A 194 -5.97 13.91 8.75
CA ARG A 194 -7.11 14.80 8.52
C ARG A 194 -6.68 16.00 7.70
N GLY A 195 -7.46 16.31 6.67
CA GLY A 195 -7.24 17.50 5.83
C GLY A 195 -7.46 18.81 6.60
N THR A 196 -7.00 19.91 6.04
CA THR A 196 -7.12 21.26 6.65
C THR A 196 -8.55 21.78 6.67
N ASN A 197 -9.40 21.29 5.79
CA ASN A 197 -10.76 21.82 5.57
C ASN A 197 -11.86 20.89 6.12
N GLY A 198 -11.59 20.13 7.16
CA GLY A 198 -12.59 19.26 7.78
C GLY A 198 -12.08 17.88 8.20
N ASP A 199 -13.00 16.91 8.31
CA ASP A 199 -12.69 15.56 8.79
C ASP A 199 -12.29 14.58 7.67
N ALA A 200 -12.37 14.99 6.41
CA ALA A 200 -11.92 14.17 5.27
C ALA A 200 -10.39 13.96 5.32
N PRO A 201 -9.89 12.77 4.98
CA PRO A 201 -8.45 12.55 4.94
C PRO A 201 -7.78 13.27 3.77
N ASP A 202 -6.50 13.56 3.96
CA ASP A 202 -5.60 14.06 2.94
C ASP A 202 -4.55 12.99 2.63
N VAL A 203 -4.60 12.43 1.42
CA VAL A 203 -3.70 11.36 0.99
C VAL A 203 -2.24 11.83 0.86
N TYR A 204 -2.01 13.13 0.62
CA TYR A 204 -0.67 13.71 0.59
C TYR A 204 -0.07 13.83 1.99
N ARG A 205 -0.89 14.17 3.00
CA ARG A 205 -0.45 14.14 4.40
C ARG A 205 -0.07 12.72 4.84
N CYS A 206 -0.85 11.72 4.44
CA CYS A 206 -0.50 10.31 4.68
C CYS A 206 0.85 9.96 4.04
N ALA A 207 1.06 10.35 2.78
CA ALA A 207 2.32 10.14 2.08
C ALA A 207 3.51 10.83 2.79
N CYS A 208 3.36 12.10 3.17
CA CYS A 208 4.39 12.85 3.92
C CYS A 208 4.69 12.20 5.28
N ARG A 209 3.65 11.73 5.98
CA ARG A 209 3.81 11.04 7.26
C ARG A 209 4.58 9.72 7.09
N GLY A 210 4.19 8.87 6.14
CA GLY A 210 4.90 7.63 5.86
C GLY A 210 6.37 7.86 5.52
N MET A 211 6.68 8.87 4.70
CA MET A 211 8.06 9.25 4.40
C MET A 211 8.84 9.68 5.65
N ALA A 212 8.20 10.39 6.58
CA ALA A 212 8.83 10.81 7.83
C ALA A 212 9.01 9.64 8.81
N GLU A 213 8.01 8.79 8.97
CA GLU A 213 8.00 7.71 9.96
C GLU A 213 8.85 6.51 9.53
N GLU A 214 8.81 6.13 8.24
CA GLU A 214 9.56 4.98 7.73
C GLU A 214 10.99 5.31 7.29
N LEU A 215 11.23 6.50 6.69
CA LEU A 215 12.52 6.87 6.11
C LEU A 215 13.19 8.09 6.76
N GLY A 216 12.49 8.78 7.68
CA GLY A 216 12.98 10.00 8.31
C GLY A 216 13.08 11.20 7.34
N LEU A 217 12.32 11.19 6.26
CA LEU A 217 12.30 12.26 5.26
C LEU A 217 11.24 13.29 5.59
N HIS A 218 11.60 14.57 5.54
CA HIS A 218 10.71 15.65 5.94
C HIS A 218 10.39 16.59 4.78
N GLU A 219 9.12 16.94 4.66
CA GLU A 219 8.65 17.98 3.76
C GLU A 219 9.44 19.29 3.95
N SER A 220 9.57 20.07 2.91
CA SER A 220 10.31 21.33 2.82
C SER A 220 11.85 21.21 2.97
N VAL A 221 12.35 20.10 3.50
CA VAL A 221 13.79 19.81 3.64
C VAL A 221 14.25 18.85 2.54
N ASP A 222 13.61 17.67 2.47
CA ASP A 222 14.05 16.58 1.62
C ASP A 222 13.24 16.51 0.31
N PHE A 223 12.01 17.00 0.34
CA PHE A 223 11.07 17.05 -0.81
C PHE A 223 10.03 18.15 -0.58
N SER A 224 9.18 18.38 -1.56
CA SER A 224 7.95 19.16 -1.47
C SER A 224 6.75 18.26 -1.73
N VAL A 225 5.57 18.59 -1.20
CA VAL A 225 4.31 17.86 -1.53
C VAL A 225 4.10 17.81 -3.05
N ALA A 226 4.49 18.85 -3.79
CA ALA A 226 4.39 18.89 -5.24
C ALA A 226 5.30 17.88 -5.97
N ASP A 227 6.31 17.31 -5.27
CA ASP A 227 7.19 16.27 -5.82
C ASP A 227 6.55 14.86 -5.71
N ILE A 228 5.45 14.72 -4.95
CA ILE A 228 4.70 13.47 -4.81
C ILE A 228 3.75 13.33 -6.00
N ILE A 229 3.92 12.27 -6.77
CA ILE A 229 3.13 12.00 -7.97
C ILE A 229 2.39 10.68 -7.77
N PHE A 230 1.05 10.70 -7.79
CA PHE A 230 0.25 9.49 -7.84
C PHE A 230 -0.01 9.08 -9.30
N LEU A 231 0.22 7.81 -9.59
CA LEU A 231 0.28 7.24 -10.94
C LEU A 231 -0.77 6.15 -11.19
N GLY A 232 -1.42 5.67 -10.14
CA GLY A 232 -2.43 4.65 -10.25
C GLY A 232 -3.22 4.46 -8.98
N PHE A 233 -4.40 3.87 -9.14
CA PHE A 233 -5.31 3.47 -8.09
C PHE A 233 -5.70 2.01 -8.28
N GLY A 234 -5.81 1.25 -7.19
CA GLY A 234 -6.16 -0.16 -7.28
C GLY A 234 -6.46 -0.81 -5.94
N VAL A 235 -6.52 -2.14 -5.96
CA VAL A 235 -6.87 -2.96 -4.80
C VAL A 235 -5.97 -4.20 -4.71
N ASP A 236 -5.46 -4.48 -3.52
CA ASP A 236 -4.91 -5.79 -3.17
C ASP A 236 -6.07 -6.76 -2.90
N THR A 237 -6.33 -7.67 -3.82
CA THR A 237 -7.47 -8.58 -3.78
C THR A 237 -7.40 -9.61 -2.66
N ARG A 238 -6.20 -9.84 -2.08
CA ARG A 238 -6.03 -10.76 -0.95
C ARG A 238 -6.75 -10.26 0.30
N TYR A 239 -6.67 -8.97 0.56
CA TYR A 239 -7.22 -8.34 1.77
C TYR A 239 -8.22 -7.24 1.46
N ALA A 240 -8.58 -7.03 0.20
CA ALA A 240 -9.43 -5.92 -0.27
C ALA A 240 -8.90 -4.54 0.18
N LEU A 241 -7.57 -4.36 0.19
CA LEU A 241 -6.92 -3.10 0.56
C LEU A 241 -6.80 -2.22 -0.67
N ARG A 242 -7.39 -1.05 -0.62
CA ARG A 242 -7.32 -0.08 -1.72
C ARG A 242 -6.25 0.96 -1.46
N GLY A 243 -5.71 1.52 -2.53
CA GLY A 243 -4.71 2.56 -2.35
C GLY A 243 -4.24 3.19 -3.66
N LEU A 244 -3.48 4.26 -3.47
CA LEU A 244 -2.78 4.95 -4.52
C LEU A 244 -1.35 4.44 -4.61
N THR A 245 -0.89 4.25 -5.84
CA THR A 245 0.52 3.97 -6.15
C THR A 245 1.15 5.21 -6.74
N GLY A 246 2.38 5.49 -6.37
CA GLY A 246 3.05 6.69 -6.85
C GLY A 246 4.55 6.69 -6.63
N MET A 247 5.15 7.85 -6.87
CA MET A 247 6.58 8.07 -6.65
C MET A 247 6.85 9.47 -6.13
N VAL A 248 8.06 9.64 -5.58
CA VAL A 248 8.57 10.95 -5.18
C VAL A 248 10.07 11.02 -5.45
N LYS A 249 10.54 12.14 -6.03
CA LYS A 249 11.95 12.44 -6.18
C LYS A 249 12.41 13.32 -5.03
N ILE A 250 13.43 12.86 -4.28
CA ILE A 250 13.95 13.58 -3.11
C ILE A 250 15.29 14.28 -3.43
N LYS A 251 15.57 15.33 -2.69
CA LYS A 251 16.82 16.13 -2.80
C LYS A 251 18.04 15.45 -2.19
N ARG A 252 17.86 14.30 -1.55
CA ARG A 252 18.89 13.60 -0.78
C ARG A 252 19.49 12.45 -1.59
N SER A 253 20.82 12.28 -1.49
CA SER A 253 21.50 11.10 -2.06
C SER A 253 21.21 9.85 -1.26
N ILE A 254 21.44 8.69 -1.88
CA ILE A 254 21.23 7.37 -1.24
C ILE A 254 22.09 7.22 0.03
N GLU A 255 23.34 7.63 0.02
CA GLU A 255 24.23 7.56 1.18
C GLU A 255 23.64 8.32 2.39
N LYS A 256 23.16 9.55 2.18
CA LYS A 256 22.56 10.38 3.22
C LYS A 256 21.24 9.82 3.72
N LEU A 257 20.45 9.18 2.86
CA LEU A 257 19.22 8.51 3.22
C LEU A 257 19.50 7.31 4.14
N LEU A 258 20.41 6.41 3.74
CA LEU A 258 20.80 5.24 4.52
C LEU A 258 21.38 5.65 5.89
N GLN A 259 22.26 6.64 5.90
CA GLN A 259 22.83 7.17 7.15
C GLN A 259 21.75 7.70 8.11
N ARG A 260 20.73 8.41 7.58
CA ARG A 260 19.62 8.90 8.40
C ARG A 260 18.78 7.75 8.95
N TRP A 261 18.46 6.77 8.12
CA TRP A 261 17.69 5.60 8.53
C TRP A 261 18.43 4.79 9.61
N ASP A 262 19.75 4.63 9.49
CA ASP A 262 20.59 3.95 10.48
C ASP A 262 20.62 4.68 11.82
N ASN A 263 20.58 6.02 11.81
CA ASN A 263 20.51 6.84 13.03
C ASN A 263 19.18 6.71 13.79
N GLY A 264 18.19 6.05 13.20
CA GLY A 264 16.89 5.75 13.80
C GLY A 264 15.76 6.56 13.17
N VAL A 265 14.74 5.81 12.75
CA VAL A 265 13.45 6.32 12.28
C VAL A 265 12.35 5.82 13.21
N LYS A 266 11.19 6.49 13.21
CA LYS A 266 10.11 6.19 14.16
C LYS A 266 9.62 4.74 14.03
N ASP A 267 9.40 4.26 12.79
CA ASP A 267 8.83 2.95 12.52
C ASP A 267 9.88 1.92 12.06
N LYS A 268 11.12 2.04 12.55
CA LYS A 268 12.20 1.10 12.23
C LYS A 268 11.86 -0.36 12.59
N PHE A 269 10.93 -0.59 13.50
CA PHE A 269 10.46 -1.94 13.87
C PHE A 269 9.63 -2.60 12.76
N GLU A 270 8.97 -1.81 11.91
CA GLU A 270 8.18 -2.34 10.78
C GLU A 270 9.08 -2.82 9.64
N ASN A 271 10.21 -2.15 9.43
CA ASN A 271 11.15 -2.41 8.36
C ASN A 271 12.51 -2.80 8.94
N GLN A 272 12.96 -4.04 8.67
CA GLN A 272 14.22 -4.57 9.23
C GLN A 272 15.45 -4.12 8.45
N LYS A 273 15.32 -3.90 7.15
CA LYS A 273 16.42 -3.54 6.25
C LYS A 273 15.94 -2.62 5.14
N LEU A 274 16.84 -1.74 4.70
CA LEU A 274 16.73 -1.02 3.44
C LEU A 274 17.71 -1.61 2.43
N PHE A 275 17.28 -1.66 1.17
CA PHE A 275 18.08 -2.08 0.03
C PHE A 275 18.09 -0.96 -0.99
N ALA A 276 19.26 -0.46 -1.32
CA ALA A 276 19.43 0.56 -2.34
C ALA A 276 19.65 -0.11 -3.70
N VAL A 277 18.86 0.28 -4.70
CA VAL A 277 18.94 -0.25 -6.06
C VAL A 277 18.98 0.92 -7.04
N PRO A 278 19.87 0.93 -8.05
CA PRO A 278 19.80 1.92 -9.10
C PRO A 278 18.40 1.94 -9.73
N PHE A 279 17.80 3.12 -9.86
CA PHE A 279 16.46 3.25 -10.41
C PHE A 279 16.51 3.20 -11.94
N THR A 280 16.78 2.02 -12.46
CA THR A 280 16.66 1.67 -13.88
C THR A 280 15.76 0.45 -14.04
N PRO A 281 15.08 0.28 -15.18
CA PRO A 281 14.21 -0.89 -15.38
C PRO A 281 14.93 -2.21 -15.14
N GLU A 282 16.13 -2.36 -15.66
CA GLU A 282 16.92 -3.60 -15.61
C GLU A 282 17.28 -3.98 -14.16
N GLU A 283 17.78 -3.02 -13.37
CA GLU A 283 18.20 -3.25 -11.98
C GLU A 283 17.00 -3.51 -11.06
N VAL A 284 15.92 -2.75 -11.24
CA VAL A 284 14.69 -2.94 -10.44
C VAL A 284 14.04 -4.30 -10.74
N VAL A 285 13.94 -4.71 -12.01
CA VAL A 285 13.40 -6.01 -12.40
C VAL A 285 14.28 -7.15 -11.87
N SER A 286 15.62 -7.01 -12.02
CA SER A 286 16.58 -7.99 -11.49
C SER A 286 16.46 -8.14 -9.97
N PHE A 287 16.35 -7.04 -9.24
CA PHE A 287 16.14 -7.07 -7.80
C PHE A 287 14.83 -7.78 -7.45
N ALA A 288 13.72 -7.44 -8.09
CA ALA A 288 12.43 -8.04 -7.85
C ALA A 288 12.43 -9.56 -8.07
N TYR A 289 13.10 -10.05 -9.12
CA TYR A 289 13.16 -11.48 -9.42
C TYR A 289 14.05 -12.26 -8.45
N SER A 290 15.08 -11.62 -7.91
CA SER A 290 16.01 -12.25 -6.97
C SER A 290 15.58 -12.16 -5.50
N HIS A 291 14.58 -11.33 -5.16
CA HIS A 291 14.15 -11.06 -3.79
C HIS A 291 12.65 -11.34 -3.61
N GLN A 292 12.33 -12.59 -3.33
CA GLN A 292 10.96 -13.04 -3.12
C GLN A 292 10.66 -13.34 -1.64
N PRO A 293 9.41 -13.20 -1.18
CA PRO A 293 8.23 -12.66 -1.87
C PRO A 293 8.29 -11.12 -2.02
N PHE A 294 7.82 -10.60 -3.17
CA PHE A 294 7.94 -9.22 -3.61
C PHE A 294 6.56 -8.60 -3.84
N ALA A 295 6.20 -7.57 -3.07
CA ALA A 295 4.86 -6.95 -3.12
C ALA A 295 4.76 -5.67 -3.97
N PRO A 296 5.83 -4.87 -4.21
CA PRO A 296 5.69 -3.50 -4.72
C PRO A 296 5.52 -3.41 -6.24
N GLY A 297 5.27 -4.51 -6.94
CA GLY A 297 5.20 -4.57 -8.40
C GLY A 297 4.43 -3.42 -9.06
N PRO A 298 3.16 -3.14 -8.68
CA PRO A 298 2.38 -2.08 -9.32
C PRO A 298 2.97 -0.68 -9.12
N THR A 299 3.43 -0.38 -7.91
CA THR A 299 4.04 0.92 -7.59
C THR A 299 5.30 1.17 -8.42
N LEU A 300 6.17 0.17 -8.49
CA LEU A 300 7.41 0.25 -9.26
C LEU A 300 7.19 0.28 -10.76
N TYR A 301 6.27 -0.54 -11.26
CA TYR A 301 5.93 -0.53 -12.68
C TYR A 301 5.47 0.85 -13.12
N ASN A 302 4.51 1.44 -12.39
CA ASN A 302 4.00 2.76 -12.70
C ASN A 302 5.10 3.84 -12.62
N ALA A 303 5.97 3.78 -11.60
CA ALA A 303 7.10 4.70 -11.47
C ALA A 303 8.12 4.55 -12.60
N LEU A 304 8.46 3.32 -13.00
CA LEU A 304 9.37 3.04 -14.11
C LEU A 304 8.76 3.49 -15.45
N VAL A 305 7.47 3.21 -15.70
CA VAL A 305 6.79 3.65 -16.93
C VAL A 305 6.74 5.16 -17.02
N HIS A 306 6.48 5.84 -15.89
CA HIS A 306 6.48 7.29 -15.83
C HIS A 306 7.84 7.89 -16.22
N GLU A 307 8.92 7.30 -15.71
CA GLU A 307 10.27 7.85 -15.90
C GLU A 307 10.92 7.43 -17.22
N PHE A 308 10.73 6.18 -17.65
CA PHE A 308 11.48 5.60 -18.78
C PHE A 308 10.63 5.25 -19.98
N GLY A 309 9.31 5.30 -19.84
CA GLY A 309 8.36 4.87 -20.88
C GLY A 309 8.13 3.36 -20.88
N ARG A 310 6.94 2.96 -21.32
CA ARG A 310 6.44 1.57 -21.25
C ARG A 310 7.31 0.58 -22.02
N SER A 311 7.70 0.93 -23.26
CA SER A 311 8.49 0.02 -24.11
C SER A 311 9.80 -0.38 -23.44
N ARG A 312 10.54 0.58 -22.86
CA ARG A 312 11.81 0.30 -22.19
C ARG A 312 11.64 -0.57 -20.94
N VAL A 313 10.54 -0.42 -20.22
CA VAL A 313 10.24 -1.26 -19.05
C VAL A 313 9.92 -2.69 -19.49
N GLU A 314 9.12 -2.86 -20.54
CA GLU A 314 8.80 -4.18 -21.11
C GLU A 314 10.05 -4.89 -21.66
N ASP A 315 10.93 -4.18 -22.37
CA ASP A 315 12.23 -4.71 -22.85
C ASP A 315 13.11 -5.23 -21.70
N ALA A 316 13.08 -4.55 -20.54
CA ALA A 316 13.84 -4.98 -19.36
C ALA A 316 13.31 -6.31 -18.77
N PHE A 317 12.01 -6.55 -18.77
CA PHE A 317 11.45 -7.84 -18.37
C PHE A 317 11.93 -8.97 -19.26
N ASP A 318 11.93 -8.76 -20.57
CA ASP A 318 12.38 -9.77 -21.52
C ASP A 318 13.88 -10.07 -21.37
N SER A 319 14.69 -9.04 -21.15
CA SER A 319 16.14 -9.17 -21.01
C SER A 319 16.57 -9.87 -19.71
N VAL A 320 15.85 -9.66 -18.60
CA VAL A 320 16.17 -10.25 -17.29
C VAL A 320 15.59 -11.67 -17.17
N ALA A 321 14.46 -11.96 -17.80
CA ALA A 321 13.84 -13.28 -17.79
C ALA A 321 14.59 -14.32 -18.65
N MET A 322 15.44 -13.89 -19.59
CA MET A 322 16.28 -14.81 -20.35
C MET A 322 17.47 -15.25 -19.51
N PRO A 323 17.69 -16.57 -19.27
CA PRO A 323 18.93 -17.02 -18.65
C PRO A 323 20.09 -16.56 -19.53
N ARG A 324 21.06 -15.86 -18.93
CA ARG A 324 22.33 -15.58 -19.59
C ARG A 324 22.96 -16.91 -19.89
N ILE A 325 22.93 -17.32 -21.19
CA ILE A 325 23.60 -18.51 -21.73
C ILE A 325 25.11 -18.32 -21.60
#